data_dcd499df7b48c58ce4542b3d61657a1c
#
_entry.id   dcd499df7b48c58ce4542b3d61657a1c
#
_cell.length_a   1.000
_cell.length_b   1.000
_cell.length_c   1.000
_cell.angle_alpha   90.00
_cell.angle_beta   90.00
_cell.angle_gamma   90.00
#
_symmetry.space_group_name_H-M   'P 1'
#
loop_
_entity.id
_entity.type
_entity.pdbx_description
1 polymer ?
#
loop_
_entity_poly.entity_id
_entity_poly.type
_entity_poly.pdbx_seq_one_letter_code
_entity_poly.pdbx_strand_id
1 'polypeptide(L)'
;MVVISLKWEISPLNLILKYPWKISRNECESKQNLLIKLDGVSLGEVAPNTRFSETPESVVQSFNDIVDFLPKEKVNLNNFEKVLESFKVENSLKNGLYMAYYNFLNEEDNKSVETSYSIPILELGEYQTFFIQNDLSRFKKIKLKVNDKNTIKRVHELRKIFDGDIFLDFNESLKSAPSDDFIQRLVDLGVSLLEQPFKSSEKHLYQELKSRCEVPIFLDESIESQTISDEYCELCHGVNLKLMKSGGLHIAKRQLKEAKDLGLSVMIGCMIESSLGISHAMELAEEADLFDLDGHLFLKNNPFSIVKEEKGILRRVRP
;
A
#
# COMPACT_ATOMS: atom_id res chain seq x y z
N MET A 1 35.87 14.42 21.15
CA MET A 1 34.64 14.35 20.32
C MET A 1 33.54 13.78 21.21
N VAL A 2 32.49 14.53 21.46
CA VAL A 2 31.30 13.99 22.12
C VAL A 2 30.62 13.09 21.10
N VAL A 3 30.66 11.78 21.32
CA VAL A 3 29.88 10.83 20.51
C VAL A 3 28.42 11.08 20.90
N ILE A 4 27.68 11.78 20.04
CA ILE A 4 26.23 11.96 20.22
C ILE A 4 25.61 10.60 19.90
N SER A 5 25.11 9.93 20.93
CA SER A 5 24.44 8.65 20.78
C SER A 5 23.07 8.88 20.12
N LEU A 6 22.79 8.18 19.02
CA LEU A 6 21.50 8.21 18.33
C LEU A 6 20.36 7.81 19.27
N LYS A 7 19.33 8.64 19.33
CA LYS A 7 18.16 8.42 20.17
C LYS A 7 16.96 8.04 19.33
N TRP A 8 16.39 6.87 19.63
CA TRP A 8 15.19 6.34 18.99
C TRP A 8 13.98 6.51 19.89
N GLU A 9 12.88 6.99 19.34
CA GLU A 9 11.62 7.19 20.07
C GLU A 9 10.46 6.70 19.19
N ILE A 10 9.40 6.20 19.84
CA ILE A 10 8.13 5.84 19.20
C ILE A 10 6.98 6.59 19.88
N SER A 11 6.00 7.05 19.10
CA SER A 11 4.83 7.75 19.61
C SER A 11 3.60 7.50 18.74
N PRO A 12 2.37 7.64 19.27
CA PRO A 12 1.14 7.51 18.47
C PRO A 12 1.04 8.57 17.38
N LEU A 13 0.52 8.16 16.21
CA LEU A 13 0.16 9.00 15.08
C LEU A 13 -1.31 8.73 14.70
N ASN A 14 -2.22 9.56 15.20
CA ASN A 14 -3.65 9.38 14.95
C ASN A 14 -4.06 10.07 13.65
N LEU A 15 -4.60 9.28 12.72
CA LEU A 15 -5.05 9.72 11.40
C LEU A 15 -6.58 9.67 11.34
N ILE A 16 -7.24 10.81 11.21
CA ILE A 16 -8.70 10.92 11.11
C ILE A 16 -9.08 10.96 9.63
N LEU A 17 -10.03 10.13 9.22
CA LEU A 17 -10.49 10.01 7.84
C LEU A 17 -11.57 11.06 7.51
N LYS A 18 -11.62 11.46 6.24
CA LYS A 18 -12.63 12.39 5.70
C LYS A 18 -14.04 11.79 5.72
N TYR A 19 -14.12 10.48 5.57
CA TYR A 19 -15.34 9.68 5.54
C TYR A 19 -15.04 8.26 6.05
N PRO A 20 -16.06 7.50 6.47
CA PRO A 20 -15.86 6.11 6.88
C PRO A 20 -15.24 5.28 5.74
N TRP A 21 -14.17 4.56 6.05
CA TRP A 21 -13.45 3.72 5.10
C TRP A 21 -13.93 2.28 5.21
N LYS A 22 -14.74 1.87 4.26
CA LYS A 22 -15.35 0.55 4.22
C LYS A 22 -14.71 -0.33 3.14
N ILE A 23 -14.21 -1.47 3.55
CA ILE A 23 -13.73 -2.54 2.68
C ILE A 23 -14.53 -3.83 2.95
N SER A 24 -14.26 -4.91 2.22
CA SER A 24 -14.98 -6.17 2.38
C SER A 24 -14.96 -6.74 3.79
N ARG A 25 -13.94 -6.43 4.61
CA ARG A 25 -13.71 -7.03 5.94
C ARG A 25 -14.01 -6.12 7.12
N ASN A 26 -13.88 -4.81 6.96
CA ASN A 26 -14.06 -3.86 8.07
C ASN A 26 -14.44 -2.46 7.60
N GLU A 27 -14.77 -1.61 8.57
CA GLU A 27 -15.03 -0.19 8.41
C GLU A 27 -14.34 0.59 9.53
N CYS A 28 -13.75 1.74 9.24
CA CYS A 28 -13.11 2.58 10.23
C CYS A 28 -13.23 4.08 9.87
N GLU A 29 -13.22 4.96 10.87
CA GLU A 29 -13.23 6.42 10.73
C GLU A 29 -11.87 7.06 11.08
N SER A 30 -10.96 6.27 11.61
CA SER A 30 -9.60 6.69 11.95
C SER A 30 -8.64 5.51 11.90
N LYS A 31 -7.34 5.83 11.80
CA LYS A 31 -6.24 4.88 11.95
C LYS A 31 -5.28 5.37 13.02
N GLN A 32 -4.85 4.45 13.86
CA GLN A 32 -3.77 4.70 14.80
C GLN A 32 -2.48 4.09 14.24
N ASN A 33 -1.72 4.94 13.54
CA ASN A 33 -0.35 4.64 13.14
C ASN A 33 0.61 5.04 14.26
N LEU A 34 1.89 4.79 14.07
CA LEU A 34 2.93 5.20 15.00
C LEU A 34 4.00 5.98 14.25
N LEU A 35 4.68 6.87 14.96
CA LEU A 35 5.77 7.71 14.45
C LEU A 35 7.06 7.31 15.16
N ILE A 36 8.04 6.88 14.38
CA ILE A 36 9.43 6.73 14.81
C ILE A 36 10.12 8.07 14.67
N LYS A 37 10.87 8.47 15.69
CA LYS A 37 11.76 9.64 15.67
C LYS A 37 13.18 9.22 15.94
N LEU A 38 14.09 9.66 15.09
CA LEU A 38 15.53 9.49 15.28
C LEU A 38 16.16 10.86 15.51
N ASP A 39 16.78 11.02 16.68
CA ASP A 39 17.37 12.28 17.17
C ASP A 39 16.40 13.48 17.15
N GLY A 40 15.09 13.21 17.24
CA GLY A 40 14.05 14.23 17.20
C GLY A 40 13.84 14.94 15.85
N VAL A 41 14.65 14.61 14.84
CA VAL A 41 14.65 15.31 13.53
C VAL A 41 14.25 14.40 12.36
N SER A 42 14.70 13.16 12.32
CA SER A 42 14.35 12.25 11.26
C SER A 42 13.16 11.37 11.63
N LEU A 43 12.23 11.20 10.69
CA LEU A 43 10.92 10.59 10.93
C LEU A 43 10.73 9.34 10.09
N GLY A 44 10.00 8.37 10.67
CA GLY A 44 9.48 7.20 9.97
C GLY A 44 8.08 6.86 10.46
N GLU A 45 7.21 6.47 9.56
CA GLU A 45 5.84 6.07 9.88
C GLU A 45 5.73 4.55 9.94
N VAL A 46 4.94 4.07 10.89
CA VAL A 46 4.55 2.67 11.05
C VAL A 46 3.04 2.59 10.94
N ALA A 47 2.51 1.82 9.99
CA ALA A 47 1.08 1.60 9.81
C ALA A 47 0.70 0.14 10.07
N PRO A 48 0.47 -0.27 11.34
CA PRO A 48 0.12 -1.63 11.70
C PRO A 48 -1.18 -2.09 11.03
N ASN A 49 -1.24 -3.37 10.68
CA ASN A 49 -2.44 -3.92 10.09
C ASN A 49 -2.80 -5.28 10.72
N THR A 50 -4.00 -5.36 11.30
CA THR A 50 -4.51 -6.57 11.96
C THR A 50 -4.61 -7.78 11.03
N ARG A 51 -4.68 -7.58 9.70
CA ARG A 51 -4.61 -8.67 8.72
C ARG A 51 -3.30 -9.45 8.83
N PHE A 52 -2.23 -8.79 9.24
CA PHE A 52 -0.89 -9.36 9.46
C PHE A 52 -0.58 -9.56 10.93
N SER A 53 -1.62 -9.59 11.80
CA SER A 53 -1.48 -9.72 13.25
C SER A 53 -0.71 -8.59 13.92
N GLU A 54 -0.67 -7.41 13.31
CA GLU A 54 -0.01 -6.23 13.85
C GLU A 54 -1.02 -5.27 14.47
N THR A 55 -0.75 -4.81 15.69
CA THR A 55 -1.49 -3.75 16.37
C THR A 55 -0.55 -2.65 16.85
N PRO A 56 -1.04 -1.42 17.11
CA PRO A 56 -0.19 -0.38 17.67
C PRO A 56 0.49 -0.81 18.97
N GLU A 57 -0.22 -1.56 19.82
CA GLU A 57 0.29 -2.05 21.11
C GLU A 57 1.39 -3.09 20.91
N SER A 58 1.20 -4.07 20.01
CA SER A 58 2.22 -5.08 19.71
C SER A 58 3.49 -4.44 19.16
N VAL A 59 3.34 -3.47 18.26
CA VAL A 59 4.47 -2.75 17.67
C VAL A 59 5.23 -1.93 18.72
N VAL A 60 4.53 -1.24 19.62
CA VAL A 60 5.19 -0.50 20.73
C VAL A 60 5.95 -1.46 21.63
N GLN A 61 5.39 -2.63 21.95
CA GLN A 61 6.07 -3.65 22.74
C GLN A 61 7.32 -4.14 22.01
N SER A 62 7.21 -4.52 20.75
CA SER A 62 8.34 -4.96 19.93
C SER A 62 9.44 -3.90 19.84
N PHE A 63 9.06 -2.62 19.67
CA PHE A 63 10.01 -1.52 19.68
C PHE A 63 10.77 -1.43 21.02
N ASN A 64 10.07 -1.50 22.13
CA ASN A 64 10.69 -1.46 23.47
C ASN A 64 11.66 -2.63 23.69
N ASP A 65 11.35 -3.81 23.15
CA ASP A 65 12.18 -5.00 23.27
C ASP A 65 13.49 -4.88 22.47
N ILE A 66 13.52 -4.10 21.38
CA ILE A 66 14.67 -4.02 20.48
C ILE A 66 15.42 -2.68 20.51
N VAL A 67 14.84 -1.62 21.09
CA VAL A 67 15.40 -0.25 20.99
C VAL A 67 16.84 -0.13 21.49
N ASP A 68 17.19 -0.91 22.52
CA ASP A 68 18.54 -0.92 23.08
C ASP A 68 19.58 -1.59 22.17
N PHE A 69 19.14 -2.40 21.22
CA PHE A 69 19.98 -3.08 20.23
C PHE A 69 20.09 -2.31 18.90
N LEU A 70 19.31 -1.24 18.72
CA LEU A 70 19.46 -0.37 17.58
C LEU A 70 20.78 0.40 17.63
N PRO A 71 21.38 0.73 16.48
CA PRO A 71 22.64 1.47 16.43
C PRO A 71 22.57 2.76 17.25
N LYS A 72 23.54 2.94 18.13
CA LYS A 72 23.74 4.16 18.93
C LYS A 72 24.65 5.16 18.21
N GLU A 73 25.29 4.76 17.11
CA GLU A 73 26.16 5.58 16.28
C GLU A 73 25.75 5.43 14.80
N LYS A 74 26.16 6.38 13.97
CA LYS A 74 25.89 6.35 12.54
C LYS A 74 26.64 5.18 11.89
N VAL A 75 25.88 4.27 11.27
CA VAL A 75 26.38 3.17 10.45
C VAL A 75 25.99 3.38 8.98
N ASN A 76 26.58 2.66 8.04
CA ASN A 76 26.08 2.68 6.67
C ASN A 76 24.75 1.91 6.55
N LEU A 77 23.98 2.20 5.49
CA LEU A 77 22.64 1.66 5.31
C LEU A 77 22.63 0.13 5.27
N ASN A 78 23.56 -0.51 4.57
CA ASN A 78 23.66 -1.98 4.47
C ASN A 78 23.89 -2.65 5.85
N ASN A 79 24.61 -2.00 6.75
CA ASN A 79 24.81 -2.51 8.12
C ASN A 79 23.52 -2.34 8.94
N PHE A 80 22.78 -1.23 8.74
CA PHE A 80 21.51 -1.02 9.39
C PHE A 80 20.47 -2.05 8.93
N GLU A 81 20.41 -2.36 7.63
CA GLU A 81 19.56 -3.41 7.06
C GLU A 81 19.80 -4.76 7.74
N LYS A 82 21.07 -5.18 7.90
CA LYS A 82 21.43 -6.42 8.59
C LYS A 82 20.96 -6.44 10.04
N VAL A 83 21.04 -5.30 10.73
CA VAL A 83 20.51 -5.18 12.10
C VAL A 83 19.00 -5.38 12.11
N LEU A 84 18.26 -4.71 11.21
CA LEU A 84 16.81 -4.86 11.13
C LEU A 84 16.38 -6.29 10.78
N GLU A 85 17.08 -6.93 9.84
CA GLU A 85 16.79 -8.30 9.42
C GLU A 85 17.02 -9.32 10.56
N SER A 86 17.92 -9.03 11.50
CA SER A 86 18.17 -9.91 12.66
C SER A 86 17.01 -9.93 13.68
N PHE A 87 16.13 -8.93 13.67
CA PHE A 87 15.00 -8.86 14.58
C PHE A 87 13.79 -9.63 14.03
N LYS A 88 13.11 -10.34 14.95
CA LYS A 88 11.82 -11.00 14.69
C LYS A 88 10.68 -10.11 15.19
N VAL A 89 10.44 -9.02 14.49
CA VAL A 89 9.40 -8.04 14.80
C VAL A 89 8.55 -7.77 13.57
N GLU A 90 7.47 -7.03 13.74
CA GLU A 90 6.52 -6.67 12.69
C GLU A 90 7.21 -5.98 11.51
N ASN A 91 6.76 -6.30 10.29
CA ASN A 91 7.29 -5.68 9.08
C ASN A 91 7.01 -4.17 9.04
N SER A 92 5.85 -3.74 9.55
CA SER A 92 5.54 -2.31 9.63
C SER A 92 6.53 -1.57 10.56
N LEU A 93 6.94 -2.17 11.69
CA LEU A 93 7.96 -1.59 12.57
C LEU A 93 9.32 -1.50 11.87
N LYS A 94 9.76 -2.57 11.19
CA LYS A 94 11.00 -2.56 10.40
C LYS A 94 10.99 -1.44 9.38
N ASN A 95 9.86 -1.28 8.66
CA ASN A 95 9.72 -0.20 7.68
C ASN A 95 9.84 1.19 8.32
N GLY A 96 9.17 1.45 9.44
CA GLY A 96 9.25 2.74 10.12
C GLY A 96 10.66 3.07 10.62
N LEU A 97 11.37 2.08 11.18
CA LEU A 97 12.77 2.22 11.60
C LEU A 97 13.68 2.48 10.39
N TYR A 98 13.49 1.72 9.32
CA TYR A 98 14.25 1.89 8.08
C TYR A 98 14.02 3.28 7.48
N MET A 99 12.77 3.72 7.38
CA MET A 99 12.40 5.03 6.86
C MET A 99 13.06 6.15 7.65
N ALA A 100 12.97 6.12 9.00
CA ALA A 100 13.61 7.12 9.84
C ALA A 100 15.13 7.15 9.63
N TYR A 101 15.77 5.98 9.50
CA TYR A 101 17.20 5.90 9.28
C TYR A 101 17.61 6.32 7.87
N TYR A 102 16.84 5.95 6.87
CA TYR A 102 17.03 6.35 5.47
C TYR A 102 16.97 7.88 5.33
N ASN A 103 15.94 8.50 5.90
CA ASN A 103 15.78 9.96 5.90
C ASN A 103 16.87 10.69 6.68
N PHE A 104 17.47 10.04 7.72
CA PHE A 104 18.60 10.56 8.45
C PHE A 104 19.89 10.58 7.61
N LEU A 105 20.04 9.66 6.66
CA LEU A 105 21.25 9.54 5.83
C LEU A 105 21.17 10.28 4.51
N ASN A 106 19.96 10.46 3.97
CA ASN A 106 19.76 10.93 2.60
C ASN A 106 18.93 12.21 2.60
N GLU A 107 19.25 13.09 1.64
CA GLU A 107 18.39 14.21 1.29
C GLU A 107 17.25 13.73 0.37
N GLU A 108 16.08 14.33 0.50
CA GLU A 108 14.93 13.99 -0.33
C GLU A 108 15.09 14.55 -1.75
N ASP A 109 14.84 13.68 -2.75
CA ASP A 109 14.78 14.04 -4.17
C ASP A 109 13.38 14.48 -4.60
N ASN A 110 13.31 15.24 -5.70
CA ASN A 110 12.05 15.53 -6.38
C ASN A 110 11.52 14.28 -7.08
N LYS A 111 10.50 13.64 -6.50
CA LYS A 111 9.83 12.49 -7.10
C LYS A 111 8.39 12.85 -7.48
N SER A 112 7.89 12.23 -8.55
CA SER A 112 6.48 12.33 -8.94
C SER A 112 5.98 11.01 -9.50
N VAL A 113 4.72 10.68 -9.17
CA VAL A 113 4.05 9.46 -9.66
C VAL A 113 2.59 9.77 -9.99
N GLU A 114 2.04 9.11 -11.01
CA GLU A 114 0.60 9.11 -11.27
C GLU A 114 -0.05 8.02 -10.43
N THR A 115 -0.92 8.39 -9.49
CA THR A 115 -1.59 7.45 -8.59
C THR A 115 -3.03 7.16 -9.01
N SER A 116 -3.56 5.99 -8.62
CA SER A 116 -5.00 5.77 -8.59
C SER A 116 -5.64 6.48 -7.39
N TYR A 117 -6.97 6.57 -7.38
CA TYR A 117 -7.77 6.98 -6.22
C TYR A 117 -8.73 5.86 -5.84
N SER A 118 -8.71 5.43 -4.58
CA SER A 118 -9.56 4.35 -4.10
C SER A 118 -10.91 4.86 -3.63
N ILE A 119 -11.99 4.23 -4.11
CA ILE A 119 -13.36 4.43 -3.64
C ILE A 119 -13.73 3.28 -2.70
N PRO A 120 -14.18 3.55 -1.46
CA PRO A 120 -14.64 2.52 -0.53
C PRO A 120 -15.93 1.87 -1.06
N ILE A 121 -16.39 0.81 -0.39
CA ILE A 121 -17.69 0.20 -0.71
C ILE A 121 -18.82 1.17 -0.30
N LEU A 122 -19.48 1.73 -1.30
CA LEU A 122 -20.64 2.61 -1.13
C LEU A 122 -21.95 1.85 -1.39
N GLU A 123 -23.08 2.41 -0.98
CA GLU A 123 -24.39 1.92 -1.43
C GLU A 123 -24.59 2.26 -2.91
N LEU A 124 -25.43 1.45 -3.59
CA LEU A 124 -25.78 1.71 -4.99
C LEU A 124 -26.55 3.04 -5.08
N GLY A 125 -26.20 3.84 -6.08
CA GLY A 125 -26.69 5.21 -6.28
C GLY A 125 -25.83 6.32 -5.67
N GLU A 126 -24.83 6.01 -4.85
CA GLU A 126 -23.98 7.02 -4.20
C GLU A 126 -22.71 7.34 -4.99
N TYR A 127 -22.32 6.51 -5.96
CA TYR A 127 -21.04 6.64 -6.68
C TYR A 127 -20.90 7.98 -7.40
N GLN A 128 -21.96 8.48 -8.03
CA GLN A 128 -21.93 9.77 -8.73
C GLN A 128 -21.72 10.93 -7.74
N THR A 129 -22.44 10.93 -6.62
CA THR A 129 -22.31 11.96 -5.59
C THR A 129 -20.90 11.96 -5.01
N PHE A 130 -20.37 10.78 -4.65
CA PHE A 130 -19.03 10.63 -4.11
C PHE A 130 -17.96 11.09 -5.10
N PHE A 131 -18.11 10.71 -6.39
CA PHE A 131 -17.20 11.10 -7.48
C PHE A 131 -17.10 12.61 -7.61
N ILE A 132 -18.24 13.30 -7.63
CA ILE A 132 -18.30 14.77 -7.77
C ILE A 132 -17.74 15.45 -6.52
N GLN A 133 -18.16 15.03 -5.31
CA GLN A 133 -17.74 15.65 -4.05
C GLN A 133 -16.24 15.56 -3.80
N ASN A 134 -15.59 14.51 -4.31
CA ASN A 134 -14.15 14.32 -4.18
C ASN A 134 -13.36 14.75 -5.43
N ASP A 135 -14.03 15.35 -6.43
CA ASP A 135 -13.42 15.81 -7.69
C ASP A 135 -12.57 14.71 -8.37
N LEU A 136 -13.14 13.50 -8.50
CA LEU A 136 -12.38 12.34 -8.97
C LEU A 136 -12.11 12.34 -10.48
N SER A 137 -12.73 13.25 -11.24
CA SER A 137 -12.47 13.45 -12.68
C SER A 137 -11.01 13.81 -12.99
N ARG A 138 -10.27 14.30 -11.99
CA ARG A 138 -8.84 14.64 -12.13
C ARG A 138 -7.90 13.43 -12.13
N PHE A 139 -8.38 12.24 -11.73
CA PHE A 139 -7.60 10.99 -11.76
C PHE A 139 -7.84 10.24 -13.05
N LYS A 140 -6.82 9.55 -13.57
CA LYS A 140 -6.93 8.67 -14.72
C LYS A 140 -7.24 7.23 -14.33
N LYS A 141 -7.02 6.87 -13.07
CA LYS A 141 -7.18 5.52 -12.53
C LYS A 141 -8.01 5.58 -11.25
N ILE A 142 -9.02 4.75 -11.16
CA ILE A 142 -9.84 4.59 -9.95
C ILE A 142 -9.77 3.13 -9.51
N LYS A 143 -9.40 2.94 -8.25
CA LYS A 143 -9.47 1.65 -7.58
C LYS A 143 -10.78 1.55 -6.82
N LEU A 144 -11.62 0.60 -7.19
CA LEU A 144 -12.94 0.39 -6.60
C LEU A 144 -12.87 -0.78 -5.63
N LYS A 145 -13.13 -0.53 -4.34
CA LYS A 145 -13.29 -1.60 -3.35
C LYS A 145 -14.62 -2.30 -3.60
N VAL A 146 -14.56 -3.63 -3.71
CA VAL A 146 -15.72 -4.46 -4.03
C VAL A 146 -15.78 -5.70 -3.14
N ASN A 147 -16.92 -6.39 -3.21
CA ASN A 147 -17.12 -7.70 -2.64
C ASN A 147 -17.86 -8.56 -3.69
N ASP A 148 -18.15 -9.81 -3.40
CA ASP A 148 -18.90 -10.71 -4.28
C ASP A 148 -20.33 -10.22 -4.61
N LYS A 149 -20.91 -9.38 -3.74
CA LYS A 149 -22.25 -8.85 -3.87
C LYS A 149 -22.28 -7.51 -4.62
N ASN A 150 -23.05 -7.42 -5.68
CA ASN A 150 -23.28 -6.20 -6.46
C ASN A 150 -22.05 -5.63 -7.20
N THR A 151 -20.92 -6.34 -7.31
CA THR A 151 -19.71 -5.85 -7.99
C THR A 151 -20.01 -5.28 -9.37
N ILE A 152 -20.67 -6.04 -10.25
CA ILE A 152 -21.01 -5.58 -11.62
C ILE A 152 -21.86 -4.30 -11.60
N LYS A 153 -22.83 -4.18 -10.68
CA LYS A 153 -23.65 -2.97 -10.59
C LYS A 153 -22.84 -1.75 -10.18
N ARG A 154 -21.89 -1.92 -9.24
CA ARG A 154 -20.99 -0.84 -8.77
C ARG A 154 -20.09 -0.36 -9.89
N VAL A 155 -19.46 -1.29 -10.62
CA VAL A 155 -18.63 -0.96 -11.79
C VAL A 155 -19.45 -0.24 -12.84
N HIS A 156 -20.67 -0.71 -13.13
CA HIS A 156 -21.55 -0.08 -14.10
C HIS A 156 -21.97 1.35 -13.69
N GLU A 157 -22.22 1.61 -12.41
CA GLU A 157 -22.49 2.98 -11.94
C GLU A 157 -21.26 3.89 -12.13
N LEU A 158 -20.07 3.41 -11.76
CA LEU A 158 -18.84 4.17 -11.93
C LEU A 158 -18.54 4.42 -13.42
N ARG A 159 -18.72 3.40 -14.28
CA ARG A 159 -18.43 3.52 -15.72
C ARG A 159 -19.33 4.53 -16.44
N LYS A 160 -20.51 4.85 -15.92
CA LYS A 160 -21.36 5.92 -16.48
C LYS A 160 -20.77 7.34 -16.35
N ILE A 161 -19.83 7.53 -15.45
CA ILE A 161 -19.28 8.83 -15.06
C ILE A 161 -17.76 8.91 -15.16
N PHE A 162 -17.10 7.78 -15.49
CA PHE A 162 -15.64 7.69 -15.54
C PHE A 162 -15.18 6.77 -16.68
N ASP A 163 -14.36 7.31 -17.58
CA ASP A 163 -13.84 6.63 -18.78
C ASP A 163 -12.41 6.09 -18.61
N GLY A 164 -11.74 6.40 -17.48
CA GLY A 164 -10.37 5.97 -17.19
C GLY A 164 -10.28 4.50 -16.74
N ASP A 165 -9.10 4.10 -16.29
CA ASP A 165 -8.83 2.74 -15.81
C ASP A 165 -9.56 2.44 -14.50
N ILE A 166 -10.26 1.32 -14.43
CA ILE A 166 -10.91 0.82 -13.21
C ILE A 166 -10.17 -0.43 -12.73
N PHE A 167 -9.62 -0.34 -11.52
CA PHE A 167 -9.06 -1.46 -10.77
C PHE A 167 -10.09 -1.96 -9.77
N LEU A 168 -10.29 -3.27 -9.66
CA LEU A 168 -11.19 -3.85 -8.67
C LEU A 168 -10.38 -4.51 -7.56
N ASP A 169 -10.53 -4.03 -6.35
CA ASP A 169 -9.92 -4.64 -5.19
C ASP A 169 -10.97 -5.40 -4.36
N PHE A 170 -10.84 -6.72 -4.36
CA PHE A 170 -11.74 -7.63 -3.68
C PHE A 170 -11.36 -7.85 -2.21
N ASN A 171 -10.16 -7.55 -1.81
CA ASN A 171 -9.62 -7.81 -0.47
C ASN A 171 -10.01 -9.23 0.04
N GLU A 172 -9.75 -10.26 -0.77
CA GLU A 172 -10.03 -11.67 -0.46
C GLU A 172 -11.53 -12.03 -0.33
N SER A 173 -12.45 -11.28 -0.91
CA SER A 173 -13.89 -11.47 -0.68
C SER A 173 -14.52 -12.62 -1.48
N LEU A 174 -13.95 -13.02 -2.61
CA LEU A 174 -14.48 -14.11 -3.40
C LEU A 174 -14.18 -15.47 -2.75
N LYS A 175 -15.19 -16.35 -2.71
CA LYS A 175 -15.10 -17.69 -2.11
C LYS A 175 -14.95 -18.81 -3.14
N SER A 176 -15.20 -18.50 -4.40
CA SER A 176 -15.08 -19.41 -5.54
C SER A 176 -14.72 -18.62 -6.80
N ALA A 177 -14.21 -19.29 -7.79
CA ALA A 177 -13.99 -18.66 -9.09
C ALA A 177 -15.32 -18.15 -9.66
N PRO A 178 -15.33 -16.91 -10.22
CA PRO A 178 -16.53 -16.35 -10.80
C PRO A 178 -16.91 -17.08 -12.11
N SER A 179 -18.20 -16.97 -12.50
CA SER A 179 -18.69 -17.51 -13.76
C SER A 179 -18.11 -16.76 -14.97
N ASP A 180 -18.09 -17.41 -16.13
CA ASP A 180 -17.67 -16.79 -17.38
C ASP A 180 -18.53 -15.56 -17.73
N ASP A 181 -19.84 -15.57 -17.46
CA ASP A 181 -20.72 -14.38 -17.60
C ASP A 181 -20.22 -13.21 -16.73
N PHE A 182 -19.85 -13.47 -15.50
CA PHE A 182 -19.31 -12.42 -14.63
C PHE A 182 -17.99 -11.87 -15.17
N ILE A 183 -17.08 -12.72 -15.60
CA ILE A 183 -15.78 -12.33 -16.18
C ILE A 183 -16.03 -11.50 -17.43
N GLN A 184 -16.89 -11.96 -18.35
CA GLN A 184 -17.19 -11.26 -19.58
C GLN A 184 -17.76 -9.85 -19.32
N ARG A 185 -18.64 -9.72 -18.33
CA ARG A 185 -19.18 -8.41 -17.93
C ARG A 185 -18.11 -7.46 -17.39
N LEU A 186 -17.08 -7.96 -16.70
CA LEU A 186 -15.97 -7.12 -16.30
C LEU A 186 -15.16 -6.62 -17.50
N VAL A 187 -14.93 -7.51 -18.49
CA VAL A 187 -14.27 -7.16 -19.76
C VAL A 187 -15.10 -6.11 -20.51
N ASP A 188 -16.41 -6.34 -20.68
CA ASP A 188 -17.32 -5.41 -21.39
C ASP A 188 -17.40 -4.03 -20.72
N LEU A 189 -17.24 -3.98 -19.39
CA LEU A 189 -17.17 -2.74 -18.63
C LEU A 189 -15.77 -2.11 -18.61
N GLY A 190 -14.80 -2.71 -19.29
CA GLY A 190 -13.43 -2.19 -19.41
C GLY A 190 -12.67 -2.17 -18.07
N VAL A 191 -12.88 -3.18 -17.21
CA VAL A 191 -12.08 -3.33 -15.99
C VAL A 191 -10.64 -3.66 -16.37
N SER A 192 -9.70 -2.93 -15.81
CA SER A 192 -8.28 -2.99 -16.20
C SER A 192 -7.46 -3.91 -15.30
N LEU A 193 -7.94 -4.24 -14.08
CA LEU A 193 -7.19 -5.02 -13.10
C LEU A 193 -8.10 -5.61 -12.01
N LEU A 194 -7.81 -6.86 -11.59
CA LEU A 194 -8.41 -7.51 -10.43
C LEU A 194 -7.35 -7.67 -9.34
N GLU A 195 -7.56 -7.08 -8.17
CA GLU A 195 -6.63 -7.18 -7.05
C GLU A 195 -7.19 -8.11 -5.98
N GLN A 196 -6.36 -9.06 -5.55
CA GLN A 196 -6.58 -10.03 -4.47
C GLN A 196 -8.02 -10.58 -4.40
N PRO A 197 -8.51 -11.26 -5.43
CA PRO A 197 -9.87 -11.82 -5.43
C PRO A 197 -10.10 -12.87 -4.34
N PHE A 198 -9.13 -13.73 -4.07
CA PHE A 198 -9.23 -14.84 -3.13
C PHE A 198 -8.24 -14.73 -1.98
N LYS A 199 -8.40 -15.57 -0.95
CA LYS A 199 -7.39 -15.74 0.10
C LYS A 199 -6.09 -16.31 -0.49
N SER A 200 -4.98 -15.95 0.12
CA SER A 200 -3.64 -16.43 -0.30
C SER A 200 -3.49 -17.96 -0.28
N SER A 201 -4.26 -18.64 0.58
CA SER A 201 -4.30 -20.11 0.65
C SER A 201 -4.98 -20.80 -0.54
N GLU A 202 -5.82 -20.07 -1.30
CA GLU A 202 -6.68 -20.61 -2.35
C GLU A 202 -5.99 -20.58 -3.73
N LYS A 203 -4.73 -21.07 -3.81
CA LYS A 203 -3.90 -21.03 -5.03
C LYS A 203 -4.63 -21.61 -6.25
N HIS A 204 -5.39 -22.69 -6.09
CA HIS A 204 -6.14 -23.32 -7.18
C HIS A 204 -7.18 -22.40 -7.81
N LEU A 205 -7.82 -21.51 -7.02
CA LEU A 205 -8.80 -20.54 -7.55
C LEU A 205 -8.11 -19.45 -8.38
N TYR A 206 -6.89 -19.05 -8.01
CA TYR A 206 -6.09 -18.12 -8.82
C TYR A 206 -5.70 -18.74 -10.15
N GLN A 207 -5.23 -20.00 -10.17
CA GLN A 207 -4.88 -20.70 -11.38
C GLN A 207 -6.10 -20.87 -12.30
N GLU A 208 -7.26 -21.25 -11.73
CA GLU A 208 -8.52 -21.36 -12.45
C GLU A 208 -8.92 -20.01 -13.06
N LEU A 209 -8.96 -18.93 -12.27
CA LEU A 209 -9.34 -17.61 -12.75
C LEU A 209 -8.37 -17.13 -13.83
N LYS A 210 -7.06 -17.27 -13.62
CA LYS A 210 -6.04 -16.83 -14.57
C LYS A 210 -6.14 -17.54 -15.92
N SER A 211 -6.53 -18.81 -15.94
CA SER A 211 -6.69 -19.58 -17.19
C SER A 211 -7.87 -19.15 -18.05
N ARG A 212 -8.84 -18.38 -17.48
CA ARG A 212 -10.10 -17.99 -18.14
C ARG A 212 -10.32 -16.48 -18.25
N CYS A 213 -9.58 -15.70 -17.48
CA CYS A 213 -9.79 -14.26 -17.36
C CYS A 213 -8.68 -13.48 -18.07
N GLU A 214 -9.06 -12.64 -19.04
CA GLU A 214 -8.12 -11.76 -19.74
C GLU A 214 -7.75 -10.52 -18.91
N VAL A 215 -8.57 -10.16 -17.90
CA VAL A 215 -8.27 -9.03 -17.01
C VAL A 215 -7.09 -9.41 -16.09
N PRO A 216 -6.03 -8.62 -16.05
CA PRO A 216 -4.86 -8.90 -15.21
C PRO A 216 -5.21 -9.08 -13.73
N ILE A 217 -4.62 -10.08 -13.08
CA ILE A 217 -4.77 -10.38 -11.65
C ILE A 217 -3.52 -9.93 -10.92
N PHE A 218 -3.69 -9.14 -9.85
CA PHE A 218 -2.62 -8.68 -8.98
C PHE A 218 -2.80 -9.23 -7.57
N LEU A 219 -1.69 -9.58 -6.91
CA LEU A 219 -1.67 -10.05 -5.53
C LEU A 219 -1.24 -8.93 -4.60
N ASP A 220 -2.02 -8.68 -3.54
CA ASP A 220 -1.75 -7.71 -2.48
C ASP A 220 -1.50 -8.44 -1.15
N GLU A 221 -2.55 -8.96 -0.52
CA GLU A 221 -2.46 -9.60 0.79
C GLU A 221 -1.61 -10.89 0.79
N SER A 222 -1.39 -11.46 -0.37
CA SER A 222 -0.52 -12.64 -0.54
C SER A 222 0.98 -12.31 -0.51
N ILE A 223 1.33 -11.02 -0.58
CA ILE A 223 2.71 -10.56 -0.66
C ILE A 223 3.06 -9.79 0.63
N GLU A 224 4.02 -10.33 1.38
CA GLU A 224 4.64 -9.70 2.54
C GLU A 224 6.14 -9.52 2.29
N SER A 225 7.03 -9.97 3.19
CA SER A 225 8.49 -9.82 3.05
C SER A 225 9.19 -10.98 2.35
N GLN A 226 8.44 -12.02 1.94
CA GLN A 226 9.00 -13.21 1.27
C GLN A 226 9.57 -12.87 -0.11
N THR A 227 10.42 -13.78 -0.61
CA THR A 227 10.92 -13.75 -1.99
C THR A 227 9.78 -13.97 -2.98
N ILE A 228 9.79 -13.24 -4.08
CA ILE A 228 8.89 -13.48 -5.21
C ILE A 228 9.52 -14.55 -6.10
N SER A 229 8.89 -15.71 -6.16
CA SER A 229 9.36 -16.89 -6.90
C SER A 229 8.48 -17.20 -8.11
N ASP A 230 8.92 -18.11 -8.96
CA ASP A 230 8.22 -18.55 -10.17
C ASP A 230 6.81 -19.10 -9.92
N GLU A 231 6.51 -19.59 -8.72
CA GLU A 231 5.15 -20.02 -8.38
C GLU A 231 4.10 -18.91 -8.57
N TYR A 232 4.49 -17.64 -8.41
CA TYR A 232 3.59 -16.50 -8.61
C TYR A 232 3.20 -16.31 -10.08
N CYS A 233 4.04 -16.74 -11.02
CA CYS A 233 3.71 -16.72 -12.45
C CYS A 233 2.50 -17.60 -12.79
N GLU A 234 2.21 -18.62 -11.99
CA GLU A 234 1.02 -19.47 -12.16
C GLU A 234 -0.26 -18.82 -11.62
N LEU A 235 -0.13 -17.85 -10.69
CA LEU A 235 -1.24 -17.31 -9.91
C LEU A 235 -1.70 -15.92 -10.40
N CYS A 236 -0.78 -15.08 -10.86
CA CYS A 236 -1.06 -13.68 -11.15
C CYS A 236 -0.31 -13.14 -12.36
N HIS A 237 -0.60 -11.91 -12.72
CA HIS A 237 0.07 -11.12 -13.77
C HIS A 237 0.94 -10.01 -13.15
N GLY A 238 0.72 -9.74 -11.86
CA GLY A 238 1.49 -8.73 -11.14
C GLY A 238 1.29 -8.80 -9.63
N VAL A 239 2.09 -8.01 -8.93
CA VAL A 239 2.10 -7.92 -7.46
C VAL A 239 1.95 -6.48 -7.01
N ASN A 240 1.26 -6.28 -5.88
CA ASN A 240 1.17 -4.99 -5.19
C ASN A 240 2.10 -5.01 -3.97
N LEU A 241 3.23 -4.33 -4.09
CA LEU A 241 4.21 -4.18 -3.03
C LEU A 241 3.85 -2.97 -2.16
N LYS A 242 3.82 -3.17 -0.85
CA LYS A 242 3.62 -2.10 0.13
C LYS A 242 4.77 -2.14 1.13
N LEU A 243 5.47 -1.03 1.31
CA LEU A 243 6.66 -0.97 2.18
C LEU A 243 6.37 -1.49 3.59
N MET A 244 5.17 -1.21 4.11
CA MET A 244 4.71 -1.69 5.42
C MET A 244 4.61 -3.22 5.50
N LYS A 245 4.29 -3.90 4.39
CA LYS A 245 4.26 -5.37 4.32
C LYS A 245 5.64 -5.96 4.04
N SER A 246 6.41 -5.30 3.20
CA SER A 246 7.76 -5.75 2.84
C SER A 246 8.74 -5.66 4.02
N GLY A 247 8.56 -4.69 4.92
CA GLY A 247 9.49 -4.47 6.04
C GLY A 247 10.61 -3.48 5.73
N GLY A 248 10.45 -2.66 4.68
CA GLY A 248 11.35 -1.58 4.31
C GLY A 248 11.65 -1.50 2.82
N LEU A 249 12.17 -0.35 2.42
CA LEU A 249 12.47 -0.03 1.02
C LEU A 249 13.44 -1.04 0.37
N HIS A 250 14.46 -1.50 1.11
CA HIS A 250 15.46 -2.47 0.61
C HIS A 250 14.82 -3.82 0.25
N ILE A 251 13.88 -4.29 1.07
CA ILE A 251 13.14 -5.53 0.78
C ILE A 251 12.21 -5.32 -0.42
N ALA A 252 11.48 -4.20 -0.46
CA ALA A 252 10.61 -3.88 -1.57
C ALA A 252 11.37 -3.75 -2.90
N LYS A 253 12.58 -3.16 -2.91
CA LYS A 253 13.46 -3.13 -4.10
C LYS A 253 13.89 -4.52 -4.56
N ARG A 254 14.24 -5.40 -3.61
CA ARG A 254 14.54 -6.80 -3.91
C ARG A 254 13.33 -7.49 -4.56
N GLN A 255 12.16 -7.39 -3.92
CA GLN A 255 10.91 -7.99 -4.42
C GLN A 255 10.50 -7.43 -5.79
N LEU A 256 10.68 -6.13 -6.00
CA LEU A 256 10.42 -5.50 -7.29
C LEU A 256 11.31 -6.10 -8.38
N LYS A 257 12.61 -6.22 -8.11
CA LYS A 257 13.53 -6.84 -9.05
C LYS A 257 13.16 -8.30 -9.32
N GLU A 258 12.88 -9.09 -8.29
CA GLU A 258 12.47 -10.50 -8.42
C GLU A 258 11.21 -10.63 -9.28
N ALA A 259 10.19 -9.79 -9.05
CA ALA A 259 8.96 -9.78 -9.84
C ALA A 259 9.21 -9.40 -11.31
N LYS A 260 10.03 -8.38 -11.56
CA LYS A 260 10.40 -7.96 -12.93
C LYS A 260 11.22 -9.03 -13.67
N ASP A 261 12.15 -9.68 -13.00
CA ASP A 261 12.95 -10.77 -13.57
C ASP A 261 12.06 -11.96 -14.01
N LEU A 262 10.90 -12.15 -13.37
CA LEU A 262 9.87 -13.13 -13.71
C LEU A 262 8.84 -12.63 -14.73
N GLY A 263 8.94 -11.40 -15.21
CA GLY A 263 7.98 -10.81 -16.16
C GLY A 263 6.65 -10.38 -15.52
N LEU A 264 6.57 -10.32 -14.19
CA LEU A 264 5.40 -9.82 -13.48
C LEU A 264 5.40 -8.28 -13.45
N SER A 265 4.21 -7.70 -13.61
CA SER A 265 4.03 -6.26 -13.38
C SER A 265 4.07 -5.93 -11.89
N VAL A 266 4.56 -4.73 -11.56
CA VAL A 266 4.67 -4.29 -10.18
C VAL A 266 3.87 -3.01 -9.95
N MET A 267 2.96 -3.06 -8.99
CA MET A 267 2.29 -1.91 -8.42
C MET A 267 2.90 -1.60 -7.06
N ILE A 268 3.10 -0.33 -6.77
CA ILE A 268 3.44 0.14 -5.42
C ILE A 268 2.18 0.70 -4.79
N GLY A 269 1.75 0.06 -3.70
CA GLY A 269 0.60 0.50 -2.91
C GLY A 269 0.99 1.03 -1.55
N CYS A 270 -0.04 1.42 -0.79
CA CYS A 270 0.10 1.90 0.59
C CYS A 270 -0.97 1.30 1.50
N MET A 271 -0.81 1.54 2.80
CA MET A 271 -1.89 1.47 3.78
C MET A 271 -2.57 2.85 3.87
N ILE A 272 -3.45 3.05 4.85
CA ILE A 272 -3.84 4.40 5.24
C ILE A 272 -2.65 4.99 5.99
N GLU A 273 -1.93 5.87 5.31
CA GLU A 273 -0.69 6.48 5.76
C GLU A 273 -0.75 8.00 5.57
N SER A 274 0.07 8.73 6.32
CA SER A 274 0.29 10.15 6.07
C SER A 274 1.19 10.37 4.84
N SER A 275 1.38 11.63 4.43
CA SER A 275 2.30 11.93 3.34
C SER A 275 3.76 11.57 3.65
N LEU A 276 4.11 11.26 4.89
CA LEU A 276 5.44 10.76 5.26
C LEU A 276 5.66 9.34 4.71
N GLY A 277 4.75 8.39 4.99
CA GLY A 277 4.82 7.04 4.45
C GLY A 277 4.73 7.01 2.93
N ILE A 278 3.81 7.80 2.36
CA ILE A 278 3.64 7.92 0.90
C ILE A 278 4.92 8.46 0.24
N SER A 279 5.53 9.50 0.81
CA SER A 279 6.80 10.06 0.31
C SER A 279 7.89 8.98 0.20
N HIS A 280 8.00 8.12 1.22
CA HIS A 280 9.00 7.05 1.21
C HIS A 280 8.69 5.97 0.15
N ALA A 281 7.42 5.63 -0.09
CA ALA A 281 7.05 4.70 -1.15
C ALA A 281 7.37 5.26 -2.57
N MET A 282 7.39 6.58 -2.73
CA MET A 282 7.77 7.24 -3.98
C MET A 282 9.27 7.06 -4.35
N GLU A 283 10.11 6.52 -3.45
CA GLU A 283 11.48 6.12 -3.81
C GLU A 283 11.52 5.05 -4.91
N LEU A 284 10.42 4.34 -5.15
CA LEU A 284 10.26 3.34 -6.20
C LEU A 284 9.65 3.90 -7.50
N ALA A 285 9.55 5.23 -7.63
CA ALA A 285 8.86 5.92 -8.72
C ALA A 285 9.34 5.54 -10.13
N GLU A 286 10.61 5.25 -10.29
CA GLU A 286 11.24 4.97 -11.60
C GLU A 286 11.26 3.48 -11.96
N GLU A 287 10.91 2.61 -11.02
CA GLU A 287 11.13 1.17 -11.15
C GLU A 287 9.82 0.39 -11.30
N ALA A 288 8.70 0.90 -10.78
CA ALA A 288 7.39 0.24 -10.80
C ALA A 288 6.51 0.68 -11.99
N ASP A 289 5.50 -0.15 -12.32
CA ASP A 289 4.60 0.10 -13.44
C ASP A 289 3.37 0.90 -13.05
N LEU A 290 2.84 0.68 -11.83
CA LEU A 290 1.61 1.25 -11.33
C LEU A 290 1.79 1.77 -9.90
N PHE A 291 0.98 2.77 -9.52
CA PHE A 291 0.98 3.33 -8.19
C PHE A 291 -0.45 3.48 -7.65
N ASP A 292 -0.63 3.06 -6.39
CA ASP A 292 -1.84 3.17 -5.59
C ASP A 292 -1.45 3.80 -4.24
N LEU A 293 -1.01 5.08 -4.30
CA LEU A 293 -0.40 5.82 -3.19
C LEU A 293 -1.31 6.93 -2.67
N ASP A 294 -2.57 6.63 -2.50
CA ASP A 294 -3.63 7.58 -2.16
C ASP A 294 -3.98 7.67 -0.67
N GLY A 295 -3.34 6.86 0.20
CA GLY A 295 -3.68 6.75 1.62
C GLY A 295 -3.77 8.09 2.36
N HIS A 296 -2.89 9.04 2.05
CA HIS A 296 -2.88 10.38 2.65
C HIS A 296 -4.02 11.28 2.16
N LEU A 297 -4.60 10.99 0.98
CA LEU A 297 -5.70 11.78 0.40
C LEU A 297 -7.02 11.59 1.16
N PHE A 298 -7.13 10.51 1.93
CA PHE A 298 -8.32 10.22 2.76
C PHE A 298 -8.30 10.93 4.11
N LEU A 299 -7.20 11.56 4.49
CA LEU A 299 -7.05 12.19 5.80
C LEU A 299 -7.71 13.56 5.85
N LYS A 300 -8.47 13.84 6.93
CA LYS A 300 -9.00 15.18 7.22
C LYS A 300 -7.88 16.19 7.36
N ASN A 301 -6.86 15.83 8.14
CA ASN A 301 -5.67 16.62 8.36
C ASN A 301 -4.45 15.71 8.16
N ASN A 302 -3.75 15.91 7.06
CA ASN A 302 -2.46 15.26 6.87
C ASN A 302 -1.43 15.96 7.77
N PRO A 303 -0.81 15.26 8.74
CA PRO A 303 0.11 15.89 9.70
C PRO A 303 1.42 16.36 9.06
N PHE A 304 1.73 15.88 7.87
CA PHE A 304 2.94 16.25 7.13
C PHE A 304 2.55 16.77 5.74
N SER A 305 3.18 17.85 5.28
CA SER A 305 2.93 18.46 3.98
C SER A 305 4.04 18.11 2.96
N ILE A 306 4.49 16.84 2.97
CA ILE A 306 5.64 16.37 2.18
C ILE A 306 5.23 15.96 0.75
N VAL A 307 3.96 15.54 0.56
CA VAL A 307 3.44 15.16 -0.77
C VAL A 307 2.20 15.99 -1.08
N LYS A 308 2.15 16.54 -2.30
CA LYS A 308 0.98 17.22 -2.87
C LYS A 308 0.44 16.44 -4.06
N GLU A 309 -0.88 16.37 -4.15
CA GLU A 309 -1.59 15.81 -5.31
C GLU A 309 -2.09 16.94 -6.20
N GLU A 310 -1.84 16.83 -7.50
CA GLU A 310 -2.40 17.68 -8.54
C GLU A 310 -2.72 16.86 -9.79
N LYS A 311 -3.98 16.82 -10.18
CA LYS A 311 -4.47 16.08 -11.36
C LYS A 311 -4.09 14.60 -11.39
N GLY A 312 -4.20 13.92 -10.24
CA GLY A 312 -3.82 12.51 -10.07
C GLY A 312 -2.31 12.27 -10.00
N ILE A 313 -1.50 13.32 -10.01
CA ILE A 313 -0.05 13.21 -9.90
C ILE A 313 0.37 13.65 -8.49
N LEU A 314 1.03 12.75 -7.79
CA LEU A 314 1.70 13.04 -6.54
C LEU A 314 3.07 13.64 -6.81
N ARG A 315 3.41 14.68 -6.10
CA ARG A 315 4.73 15.32 -6.15
C ARG A 315 5.27 15.47 -4.73
N ARG A 316 6.49 15.01 -4.53
CA ARG A 316 7.21 15.33 -3.30
C ARG A 316 7.51 16.83 -3.28
N VAL A 317 7.23 17.50 -2.18
CA VAL A 317 7.53 18.92 -1.96
C VAL A 317 8.51 19.02 -0.81
N ARG A 318 9.52 19.85 -0.97
CA ARG A 318 10.45 20.15 0.14
C ARG A 318 9.69 20.92 1.21
N PRO A 319 9.85 20.59 2.50
CA PRO A 319 9.28 21.33 3.60
C PRO A 319 9.82 22.76 3.69
#